data_e862f88d86050f4d36f26da7d3e7dff0
#
_entry.id   e862f88d86050f4d36f26da7d3e7dff0
#
_cell.length_a   1.000
_cell.length_b   1.000
_cell.length_c   1.000
_cell.angle_alpha   90.00
_cell.angle_beta   90.00
_cell.angle_gamma   90.00
#
_symmetry.space_group_name_H-M   'P 1'
#
loop_
_entity.id
_entity.type
_entity.pdbx_description
1 polymer ?
#
loop_
_entity_poly.entity_id
_entity_poly.type
_entity_poly.pdbx_seq_one_letter_code
_entity_poly.pdbx_strand_id
1 'polypeptide(L)'
;MNFKNINTFICLSLLFLSAHAQKVTIGNYSFKKNGGTYYGELVGGKPDGKGKTNFVNGDVYEGDYVKGKRQGTGAYLFSDGEKYEGDWYDDKQHGKGTFYFSNNNKYDGLWYTDYQEGLGTMYYFNGDKYVGNWHEDLREGEGTYTWANGVFYKGGWKADKKSGKGLFDWKDGSSYYGGMDNDMRNGHGTYYY
;
A
#
# COMPACT_ATOMS: atom_id res chain seq x y z
N MET A 1 -73.84 -13.23 -28.19
CA MET A 1 -72.61 -12.39 -28.21
C MET A 1 -71.43 -13.29 -27.83
N ASN A 2 -70.60 -13.65 -28.83
CA ASN A 2 -69.46 -14.60 -28.65
C ASN A 2 -68.22 -13.79 -28.32
N PHE A 3 -67.65 -14.00 -27.16
CA PHE A 3 -66.26 -13.57 -26.86
C PHE A 3 -65.29 -14.68 -27.17
N LYS A 4 -64.46 -14.47 -28.21
CA LYS A 4 -63.34 -15.33 -28.55
C LYS A 4 -62.18 -15.06 -27.58
N ASN A 5 -61.73 -16.09 -26.85
CA ASN A 5 -60.51 -16.10 -26.10
C ASN A 5 -59.30 -16.09 -27.05
N ILE A 6 -58.47 -15.07 -26.96
CA ILE A 6 -57.15 -15.01 -27.62
C ILE A 6 -56.11 -15.42 -26.58
N ASN A 7 -55.66 -16.66 -26.69
CA ASN A 7 -54.47 -17.12 -25.92
C ASN A 7 -53.22 -16.60 -26.59
N THR A 8 -52.60 -15.59 -26.00
CA THR A 8 -51.26 -15.12 -26.43
C THR A 8 -50.20 -16.00 -25.75
N PHE A 9 -49.60 -16.95 -26.45
CA PHE A 9 -48.41 -17.64 -25.99
C PHE A 9 -47.22 -16.70 -26.02
N ILE A 10 -46.77 -16.21 -24.82
CA ILE A 10 -45.49 -15.53 -24.68
C ILE A 10 -44.39 -16.62 -24.60
N CYS A 11 -43.70 -16.81 -25.73
CA CYS A 11 -42.52 -17.67 -25.79
C CYS A 11 -41.37 -16.94 -25.10
N LEU A 12 -41.10 -17.23 -23.81
CA LEU A 12 -39.98 -16.72 -23.08
C LEU A 12 -38.74 -17.51 -23.49
N SER A 13 -37.97 -17.02 -24.48
CA SER A 13 -36.67 -17.58 -24.82
C SER A 13 -35.68 -17.29 -23.70
N LEU A 14 -35.48 -18.25 -22.79
CA LEU A 14 -34.37 -18.27 -21.86
C LEU A 14 -33.05 -18.37 -22.62
N LEU A 15 -32.41 -17.27 -22.87
CA LEU A 15 -31.00 -17.21 -23.29
C LEU A 15 -30.15 -17.70 -22.11
N PHE A 16 -29.80 -18.99 -22.11
CA PHE A 16 -28.72 -19.51 -21.27
C PHE A 16 -27.40 -18.93 -21.80
N LEU A 17 -26.93 -17.82 -21.22
CA LEU A 17 -25.52 -17.45 -21.34
C LEU A 17 -24.71 -18.52 -20.57
N SER A 18 -24.21 -19.51 -21.25
CA SER A 18 -23.16 -20.37 -20.70
C SER A 18 -21.91 -19.56 -20.55
N ALA A 19 -21.66 -19.04 -19.34
CA ALA A 19 -20.35 -18.52 -18.99
C ALA A 19 -19.36 -19.69 -19.05
N HIS A 20 -18.66 -19.84 -20.20
CA HIS A 20 -17.54 -20.75 -20.28
C HIS A 20 -16.46 -20.18 -19.34
N ALA A 21 -16.28 -20.81 -18.19
CA ALA A 21 -15.14 -20.51 -17.32
C ALA A 21 -13.87 -20.71 -18.16
N GLN A 22 -13.10 -19.64 -18.34
CA GLN A 22 -11.84 -19.73 -19.06
C GLN A 22 -10.93 -20.71 -18.34
N LYS A 23 -10.34 -21.66 -19.08
CA LYS A 23 -9.47 -22.69 -18.54
C LYS A 23 -8.19 -22.05 -17.99
N VAL A 24 -7.94 -22.25 -16.70
CA VAL A 24 -6.65 -21.93 -16.07
C VAL A 24 -5.63 -22.97 -16.50
N THR A 25 -4.45 -22.51 -16.90
CA THR A 25 -3.29 -23.36 -17.22
C THR A 25 -2.07 -22.84 -16.45
N ILE A 26 -1.10 -23.72 -16.20
CA ILE A 26 0.20 -23.30 -15.63
C ILE A 26 1.21 -23.25 -16.77
N GLY A 27 1.98 -22.17 -16.84
CA GLY A 27 2.96 -22.00 -17.91
C GLY A 27 3.81 -20.76 -17.81
N ASN A 28 4.60 -20.53 -18.86
CA ASN A 28 5.48 -19.38 -18.99
C ASN A 28 4.82 -18.27 -19.82
N TYR A 29 5.19 -17.02 -19.48
CA TYR A 29 4.83 -15.84 -20.25
C TYR A 29 6.00 -14.85 -20.25
N SER A 30 6.21 -14.12 -21.34
CA SER A 30 7.25 -13.08 -21.43
C SER A 30 6.62 -11.72 -21.63
N PHE A 31 6.91 -10.81 -20.72
CA PHE A 31 6.45 -9.43 -20.83
C PHE A 31 7.30 -8.65 -21.86
N LYS A 32 6.65 -8.13 -22.89
CA LYS A 32 7.34 -7.41 -23.99
C LYS A 32 7.94 -6.09 -23.56
N LYS A 33 7.29 -5.38 -22.61
CA LYS A 33 7.65 -4.00 -22.27
C LYS A 33 8.83 -3.90 -21.29
N ASN A 34 8.95 -4.80 -20.33
CA ASN A 34 9.96 -4.78 -19.25
C ASN A 34 10.83 -6.04 -19.23
N GLY A 35 10.69 -6.91 -20.24
CA GLY A 35 11.54 -8.08 -20.45
C GLY A 35 11.45 -9.15 -19.37
N GLY A 36 10.43 -9.11 -18.52
CA GLY A 36 10.26 -10.07 -17.44
C GLY A 36 9.79 -11.43 -17.95
N THR A 37 10.25 -12.50 -17.29
CA THR A 37 9.78 -13.89 -17.51
C THR A 37 8.91 -14.30 -16.34
N TYR A 38 7.67 -14.67 -16.66
CA TYR A 38 6.67 -15.13 -15.70
C TYR A 38 6.51 -16.65 -15.78
N TYR A 39 6.27 -17.26 -14.62
CA TYR A 39 5.80 -18.63 -14.49
C TYR A 39 4.67 -18.69 -13.46
N GLY A 40 3.53 -19.26 -13.84
CA GLY A 40 2.37 -19.36 -12.96
C GLY A 40 1.08 -19.61 -13.71
N GLU A 41 -0.02 -19.19 -13.10
CA GLU A 41 -1.38 -19.36 -13.62
C GLU A 41 -1.64 -18.44 -14.81
N LEU A 42 -2.20 -19.00 -15.87
CA LEU A 42 -2.56 -18.30 -17.10
C LEU A 42 -4.03 -18.49 -17.42
N VAL A 43 -4.70 -17.41 -17.79
CA VAL A 43 -6.04 -17.42 -18.37
C VAL A 43 -5.98 -16.75 -19.74
N GLY A 44 -6.41 -17.45 -20.78
CA GLY A 44 -6.30 -16.94 -22.16
C GLY A 44 -4.85 -16.64 -22.58
N GLY A 45 -3.86 -17.37 -22.02
CA GLY A 45 -2.43 -17.19 -22.32
C GLY A 45 -1.78 -15.96 -21.69
N LYS A 46 -2.42 -15.33 -20.70
CA LYS A 46 -1.88 -14.19 -19.95
C LYS A 46 -1.83 -14.51 -18.45
N PRO A 47 -0.86 -13.93 -17.69
CA PRO A 47 -0.83 -14.02 -16.23
C PRO A 47 -2.18 -13.64 -15.61
N ASP A 48 -2.78 -14.58 -14.86
CA ASP A 48 -4.05 -14.37 -14.16
C ASP A 48 -4.17 -15.45 -13.09
N GLY A 49 -4.12 -15.07 -11.83
CA GLY A 49 -3.93 -15.94 -10.67
C GLY A 49 -2.53 -15.82 -10.06
N LYS A 50 -2.04 -16.88 -9.43
CA LYS A 50 -0.74 -16.88 -8.73
C LYS A 50 0.42 -17.11 -9.70
N GLY A 51 1.51 -16.35 -9.50
CA GLY A 51 2.72 -16.56 -10.30
C GLY A 51 3.93 -15.75 -9.83
N LYS A 52 5.04 -16.03 -10.48
CA LYS A 52 6.34 -15.42 -10.21
C LYS A 52 6.91 -14.82 -11.48
N THR A 53 7.38 -13.57 -11.40
CA THR A 53 8.09 -12.88 -12.48
C THR A 53 9.52 -12.58 -12.07
N ASN A 54 10.48 -12.97 -12.91
CA ASN A 54 11.86 -12.50 -12.82
C ASN A 54 12.06 -11.42 -13.89
N PHE A 55 12.41 -10.22 -13.46
CA PHE A 55 12.66 -9.08 -14.34
C PHE A 55 14.13 -9.04 -14.81
N VAL A 56 14.38 -8.43 -15.96
CA VAL A 56 15.76 -8.34 -16.52
C VAL A 56 16.73 -7.51 -15.68
N ASN A 57 16.23 -6.60 -14.86
CA ASN A 57 17.02 -5.81 -13.91
C ASN A 57 17.38 -6.56 -12.63
N GLY A 58 16.98 -7.82 -12.49
CA GLY A 58 17.23 -8.65 -11.32
C GLY A 58 16.14 -8.62 -10.25
N ASP A 59 15.13 -7.78 -10.41
CA ASP A 59 13.98 -7.76 -9.49
C ASP A 59 13.15 -9.05 -9.62
N VAL A 60 12.42 -9.37 -8.57
CA VAL A 60 11.51 -10.53 -8.55
C VAL A 60 10.17 -10.11 -7.94
N TYR A 61 9.08 -10.48 -8.60
CA TYR A 61 7.75 -10.40 -8.00
C TYR A 61 7.16 -11.82 -7.87
N GLU A 62 6.52 -12.09 -6.73
CA GLU A 62 5.76 -13.31 -6.50
C GLU A 62 4.42 -12.96 -5.82
N GLY A 63 3.31 -13.28 -6.49
CA GLY A 63 1.99 -12.88 -6.00
C GLY A 63 0.88 -13.06 -7.01
N ASP A 64 -0.18 -12.29 -6.78
CA ASP A 64 -1.40 -12.33 -7.58
C ASP A 64 -1.28 -11.47 -8.85
N TYR A 65 -1.90 -11.98 -9.93
CA TYR A 65 -2.05 -11.31 -11.20
C TYR A 65 -3.50 -11.29 -11.65
N VAL A 66 -3.92 -10.21 -12.28
CA VAL A 66 -5.19 -10.09 -13.00
C VAL A 66 -4.90 -9.51 -14.38
N LYS A 67 -5.24 -10.27 -15.43
CA LYS A 67 -5.08 -9.87 -16.85
C LYS A 67 -3.67 -9.35 -17.18
N GLY A 68 -2.63 -9.95 -16.60
CA GLY A 68 -1.23 -9.61 -16.83
C GLY A 68 -0.66 -8.49 -15.99
N LYS A 69 -1.42 -7.97 -15.02
CA LYS A 69 -0.98 -6.93 -14.07
C LYS A 69 -0.91 -7.50 -12.66
N ARG A 70 0.04 -7.03 -11.84
CA ARG A 70 0.09 -7.33 -10.41
C ARG A 70 -1.14 -6.71 -9.75
N GLN A 71 -1.94 -7.54 -9.09
CA GLN A 71 -3.18 -7.11 -8.45
C GLN A 71 -3.64 -8.16 -7.46
N GLY A 72 -3.96 -7.76 -6.23
CA GLY A 72 -4.18 -8.63 -5.09
C GLY A 72 -3.02 -8.53 -4.13
N THR A 73 -2.47 -9.65 -3.64
CA THR A 73 -1.35 -9.66 -2.69
C THR A 73 -0.09 -10.20 -3.34
N GLY A 74 1.07 -9.66 -2.95
CA GLY A 74 2.35 -10.15 -3.45
C GLY A 74 3.55 -9.52 -2.79
N ALA A 75 4.71 -10.16 -3.03
CA ALA A 75 6.01 -9.69 -2.60
C ALA A 75 6.84 -9.27 -3.81
N TYR A 76 7.48 -8.11 -3.72
CA TYR A 76 8.44 -7.60 -4.70
C TYR A 76 9.80 -7.47 -4.03
N LEU A 77 10.76 -8.20 -4.54
CA LEU A 77 12.17 -8.10 -4.13
C LEU A 77 12.92 -7.31 -5.19
N PHE A 78 13.44 -6.17 -4.79
CA PHE A 78 14.28 -5.33 -5.63
C PHE A 78 15.70 -5.90 -5.70
N SER A 79 16.41 -5.66 -6.79
CA SER A 79 17.76 -6.16 -7.02
C SER A 79 18.82 -5.58 -6.05
N ASP A 80 18.50 -4.46 -5.41
CA ASP A 80 19.32 -3.82 -4.36
C ASP A 80 19.06 -4.36 -2.95
N GLY A 81 18.16 -5.35 -2.82
CA GLY A 81 17.80 -6.01 -1.57
C GLY A 81 16.63 -5.39 -0.81
N GLU A 82 16.07 -4.28 -1.29
CA GLU A 82 14.81 -3.77 -0.75
C GLU A 82 13.65 -4.74 -1.02
N LYS A 83 12.59 -4.67 -0.23
CA LYS A 83 11.46 -5.57 -0.37
C LYS A 83 10.15 -4.87 -0.02
N TYR A 84 9.12 -5.09 -0.83
CA TYR A 84 7.75 -4.78 -0.51
C TYR A 84 6.92 -6.06 -0.37
N GLU A 85 6.09 -6.13 0.65
CA GLU A 85 5.08 -7.18 0.85
C GLU A 85 3.75 -6.52 1.16
N GLY A 86 2.73 -6.76 0.33
CA GLY A 86 1.44 -6.12 0.55
C GLY A 86 0.48 -6.25 -0.61
N ASP A 87 -0.49 -5.33 -0.59
CA ASP A 87 -1.53 -5.24 -1.61
C ASP A 87 -0.98 -4.53 -2.86
N TRP A 88 -1.50 -4.97 -4.02
CA TRP A 88 -1.19 -4.44 -5.33
C TRP A 88 -2.46 -4.11 -6.09
N TYR A 89 -2.44 -3.02 -6.82
CA TYR A 89 -3.51 -2.65 -7.73
C TYR A 89 -2.93 -2.03 -9.01
N ASP A 90 -3.28 -2.59 -10.17
CA ASP A 90 -2.86 -2.11 -11.49
C ASP A 90 -1.35 -1.88 -11.62
N ASP A 91 -0.53 -2.88 -11.16
CA ASP A 91 0.94 -2.86 -11.09
C ASP A 91 1.55 -1.89 -10.05
N LYS A 92 0.74 -1.28 -9.18
CA LYS A 92 1.15 -0.32 -8.17
C LYS A 92 1.02 -0.90 -6.76
N GLN A 93 1.93 -0.54 -5.86
CA GLN A 93 1.76 -0.74 -4.43
C GLN A 93 0.50 0.01 -3.98
N HIS A 94 -0.36 -0.67 -3.22
CA HIS A 94 -1.66 -0.13 -2.83
C HIS A 94 -2.12 -0.76 -1.51
N GLY A 95 -3.20 -0.22 -0.90
CA GLY A 95 -3.79 -0.81 0.28
C GLY A 95 -2.81 -0.95 1.44
N LYS A 96 -2.75 -2.12 2.07
CA LYS A 96 -1.82 -2.39 3.18
C LYS A 96 -0.53 -3.03 2.67
N GLY A 97 0.61 -2.57 3.21
CA GLY A 97 1.88 -3.17 2.85
C GLY A 97 3.02 -2.78 3.77
N THR A 98 4.04 -3.62 3.75
CA THR A 98 5.29 -3.42 4.49
C THR A 98 6.43 -3.27 3.49
N PHE A 99 7.20 -2.20 3.64
CA PHE A 99 8.42 -1.97 2.87
C PHE A 99 9.65 -2.10 3.77
N TYR A 100 10.61 -2.90 3.35
CA TYR A 100 11.90 -3.10 3.99
C TYR A 100 12.95 -2.39 3.16
N PHE A 101 13.53 -1.32 3.70
CA PHE A 101 14.55 -0.51 3.06
C PHE A 101 15.94 -1.13 3.19
N SER A 102 16.82 -0.85 2.24
CA SER A 102 18.21 -1.31 2.23
C SER A 102 19.03 -0.82 3.44
N ASN A 103 18.63 0.30 4.05
CA ASN A 103 19.22 0.86 5.27
C ASN A 103 18.66 0.27 6.58
N ASN A 104 17.95 -0.87 6.53
CA ASN A 104 17.27 -1.53 7.65
C ASN A 104 16.11 -0.75 8.29
N ASN A 105 15.64 0.32 7.67
CA ASN A 105 14.36 0.89 8.05
C ASN A 105 13.22 -0.01 7.58
N LYS A 106 12.05 0.12 8.21
CA LYS A 106 10.85 -0.59 7.81
C LYS A 106 9.63 0.33 7.92
N TYR A 107 8.88 0.43 6.85
CA TYR A 107 7.56 1.04 6.87
C TYR A 107 6.47 -0.03 6.87
N ASP A 108 5.45 0.13 7.71
CA ASP A 108 4.28 -0.73 7.79
C ASP A 108 3.03 0.16 7.84
N GLY A 109 2.26 0.17 6.76
CA GLY A 109 1.16 1.12 6.66
C GLY A 109 0.36 1.03 5.38
N LEU A 110 -0.35 2.12 5.11
CA LEU A 110 -1.17 2.26 3.91
C LEU A 110 -0.34 2.82 2.74
N TRP A 111 -0.72 2.39 1.54
CA TRP A 111 -0.10 2.73 0.28
C TRP A 111 -1.15 3.18 -0.73
N TYR A 112 -0.83 4.16 -1.52
CA TYR A 112 -1.66 4.59 -2.65
C TYR A 112 -0.77 4.93 -3.85
N THR A 113 -0.89 4.15 -4.92
CA THR A 113 -0.22 4.39 -6.20
C THR A 113 1.31 4.55 -6.04
N ASP A 114 1.95 3.60 -5.33
CA ASP A 114 3.37 3.53 -4.97
C ASP A 114 3.85 4.52 -3.90
N TYR A 115 2.97 5.35 -3.31
CA TYR A 115 3.32 6.27 -2.22
C TYR A 115 2.82 5.76 -0.87
N GLN A 116 3.57 6.04 0.20
CA GLN A 116 3.09 5.93 1.57
C GLN A 116 1.97 6.97 1.76
N GLU A 117 0.79 6.51 2.16
CA GLU A 117 -0.39 7.36 2.22
C GLU A 117 -1.27 6.97 3.41
N GLY A 118 -1.86 7.95 4.12
CA GLY A 118 -2.69 7.68 5.28
C GLY A 118 -1.92 7.18 6.50
N LEU A 119 -2.49 6.26 7.28
CA LEU A 119 -1.87 5.80 8.54
C LEU A 119 -0.75 4.79 8.27
N GLY A 120 0.40 5.03 8.91
CA GLY A 120 1.55 4.12 8.84
C GLY A 120 2.54 4.28 9.99
N THR A 121 3.41 3.29 10.11
CA THR A 121 4.50 3.26 11.09
C THR A 121 5.83 3.10 10.38
N MET A 122 6.74 4.03 10.60
CA MET A 122 8.14 3.91 10.22
C MET A 122 8.95 3.46 11.42
N TYR A 123 9.68 2.38 11.26
CA TYR A 123 10.69 1.90 12.20
C TYR A 123 12.05 2.23 11.61
N TYR A 124 12.83 3.05 12.32
CA TYR A 124 14.17 3.43 11.91
C TYR A 124 15.21 2.47 12.48
N PHE A 125 16.29 2.21 11.75
CA PHE A 125 17.36 1.29 12.17
C PHE A 125 18.03 1.69 13.49
N ASN A 126 18.00 2.99 13.84
CA ASN A 126 18.54 3.54 15.08
C ASN A 126 17.63 3.32 16.30
N GLY A 127 16.49 2.65 16.13
CA GLY A 127 15.50 2.39 17.17
C GLY A 127 14.43 3.46 17.35
N ASP A 128 14.48 4.55 16.57
CA ASP A 128 13.40 5.53 16.53
C ASP A 128 12.14 4.94 15.85
N LYS A 129 11.00 5.55 16.11
CA LYS A 129 9.73 5.15 15.50
C LYS A 129 8.85 6.37 15.24
N TYR A 130 8.21 6.40 14.09
CA TYR A 130 7.11 7.30 13.80
C TYR A 130 5.81 6.52 13.60
N VAL A 131 4.74 6.98 14.21
CA VAL A 131 3.37 6.46 14.00
C VAL A 131 2.47 7.65 13.71
N GLY A 132 1.88 7.70 12.55
CA GLY A 132 1.04 8.84 12.17
C GLY A 132 0.59 8.80 10.73
N ASN A 133 0.13 9.97 10.28
CA ASN A 133 -0.34 10.14 8.92
C ASN A 133 0.82 10.45 7.95
N TRP A 134 0.64 9.99 6.72
CA TRP A 134 1.54 10.14 5.59
C TRP A 134 0.78 10.69 4.39
N HIS A 135 1.42 11.49 3.59
CA HIS A 135 0.94 11.98 2.32
C HIS A 135 2.10 12.07 1.32
N GLU A 136 2.02 11.32 0.23
CA GLU A 136 3.07 11.25 -0.80
C GLU A 136 4.47 11.05 -0.21
N ASP A 137 4.64 9.99 0.62
CA ASP A 137 5.88 9.61 1.33
C ASP A 137 6.35 10.58 2.43
N LEU A 138 5.64 11.67 2.69
CA LEU A 138 5.98 12.64 3.72
C LEU A 138 5.07 12.49 4.94
N ARG A 139 5.63 12.70 6.15
CA ARG A 139 4.81 12.80 7.36
C ARG A 139 3.95 14.06 7.28
N GLU A 140 2.65 13.88 7.42
CA GLU A 140 1.66 14.95 7.30
C GLU A 140 0.54 14.73 8.33
N GLY A 141 -0.13 15.81 8.80
CA GLY A 141 -1.22 15.71 9.77
C GLY A 141 -0.73 15.34 11.18
N GLU A 142 -1.45 14.48 11.88
CA GLU A 142 -1.11 14.10 13.26
C GLU A 142 -0.20 12.88 13.31
N GLY A 143 0.80 12.91 14.21
CA GLY A 143 1.70 11.78 14.39
C GLY A 143 2.53 11.86 15.68
N THR A 144 3.09 10.70 16.05
CA THR A 144 3.99 10.56 17.20
C THR A 144 5.34 10.04 16.73
N TYR A 145 6.37 10.81 16.96
CA TYR A 145 7.77 10.39 16.81
C TYR A 145 8.34 10.04 18.17
N THR A 146 8.83 8.82 18.32
CA THR A 146 9.46 8.33 19.54
C THR A 146 10.93 8.04 19.23
N TRP A 147 11.83 8.72 19.92
CA TRP A 147 13.26 8.44 19.84
C TRP A 147 13.61 7.15 20.59
N ALA A 148 14.72 6.52 20.23
CA ALA A 148 15.19 5.27 20.83
C ALA A 148 15.38 5.37 22.36
N ASN A 149 15.73 6.55 22.88
CA ASN A 149 15.84 6.82 24.31
C ASN A 149 14.47 6.98 25.01
N GLY A 150 13.38 6.93 24.23
CA GLY A 150 12.00 6.99 24.69
C GLY A 150 11.44 8.40 24.91
N VAL A 151 12.19 9.46 24.62
CA VAL A 151 11.63 10.81 24.41
C VAL A 151 10.62 10.72 23.26
N PHE A 152 9.56 11.52 23.30
CA PHE A 152 8.65 11.56 22.17
C PHE A 152 8.14 12.97 21.86
N TYR A 153 7.74 13.15 20.61
CA TYR A 153 6.92 14.27 20.14
C TYR A 153 5.60 13.71 19.62
N LYS A 154 4.49 14.27 20.10
CA LYS A 154 3.14 13.96 19.60
C LYS A 154 2.46 15.27 19.19
N GLY A 155 2.09 15.38 17.92
CA GLY A 155 1.47 16.60 17.40
C GLY A 155 1.42 16.64 15.89
N GLY A 156 1.24 17.86 15.37
CA GLY A 156 1.11 18.11 13.94
C GLY A 156 2.42 17.98 13.17
N TRP A 157 2.30 17.54 11.92
CA TRP A 157 3.37 17.38 10.94
C TRP A 157 2.95 18.01 9.62
N LYS A 158 3.90 18.59 8.93
CA LYS A 158 3.72 19.15 7.58
C LYS A 158 5.00 18.97 6.77
N ALA A 159 4.92 18.24 5.67
CA ALA A 159 6.06 17.96 4.79
C ALA A 159 7.31 17.53 5.60
N ASP A 160 7.17 16.45 6.41
CA ASP A 160 8.20 15.88 7.28
C ASP A 160 8.65 16.73 8.47
N LYS A 161 8.11 17.93 8.66
CA LYS A 161 8.48 18.83 9.75
C LYS A 161 7.38 18.94 10.80
N LYS A 162 7.77 19.07 12.07
CA LYS A 162 6.83 19.37 13.16
C LYS A 162 6.17 20.71 12.91
N SER A 163 4.84 20.76 13.01
CA SER A 163 4.02 21.93 12.71
C SER A 163 2.74 21.95 13.55
N GLY A 164 2.14 23.11 13.74
CA GLY A 164 0.93 23.24 14.54
C GLY A 164 1.18 23.10 16.03
N LYS A 165 0.26 22.45 16.77
CA LYS A 165 0.43 22.20 18.21
C LYS A 165 1.03 20.81 18.44
N GLY A 166 1.87 20.70 19.49
CA GLY A 166 2.45 19.42 19.84
C GLY A 166 2.97 19.36 21.28
N LEU A 167 3.11 18.14 21.75
CA LEU A 167 3.66 17.78 23.04
C LEU A 167 5.05 17.15 22.84
N PHE A 168 6.07 17.71 23.46
CA PHE A 168 7.34 17.05 23.74
C PHE A 168 7.34 16.51 25.16
N ASP A 169 7.79 15.27 25.34
CA ASP A 169 8.01 14.65 26.63
C ASP A 169 9.44 14.11 26.68
N TRP A 170 10.23 14.59 27.68
CA TRP A 170 11.66 14.27 27.79
C TRP A 170 11.98 13.17 28.81
N LYS A 171 10.98 12.47 29.35
CA LYS A 171 11.18 11.35 30.30
C LYS A 171 11.93 11.67 31.60
N ASP A 172 12.48 12.85 31.76
CA ASP A 172 13.05 13.34 33.02
C ASP A 172 11.99 14.00 33.93
N GLY A 173 10.73 13.91 33.49
CA GLY A 173 9.57 14.55 34.11
C GLY A 173 9.20 15.89 33.48
N SER A 174 10.07 16.44 32.63
CA SER A 174 9.78 17.69 31.94
C SER A 174 9.01 17.44 30.63
N SER A 175 8.19 18.41 30.26
CA SER A 175 7.47 18.40 28.99
C SER A 175 7.21 19.82 28.48
N TYR A 176 6.94 19.90 27.16
CA TYR A 176 6.53 21.14 26.50
C TYR A 176 5.28 20.88 25.69
N TYR A 177 4.26 21.70 25.88
CA TYR A 177 3.09 21.72 25.02
C TYR A 177 2.92 23.11 24.41
N GLY A 178 2.96 23.21 23.10
CA GLY A 178 2.88 24.53 22.44
C GLY A 178 2.94 24.47 20.93
N GLY A 179 3.08 25.65 20.33
CA GLY A 179 3.19 25.83 18.90
C GLY A 179 4.53 25.32 18.36
N MET A 180 4.48 24.74 17.15
CA MET A 180 5.62 24.31 16.36
C MET A 180 5.48 24.87 14.94
N ASP A 181 6.58 25.27 14.35
CA ASP A 181 6.68 25.63 12.94
C ASP A 181 8.07 25.26 12.42
N ASN A 182 8.10 24.47 11.34
CA ASN A 182 9.34 24.02 10.72
C ASN A 182 10.34 23.42 11.72
N ASP A 183 9.89 22.47 12.56
CA ASP A 183 10.64 21.81 13.65
C ASP A 183 11.03 22.69 14.83
N MET A 184 10.77 23.99 14.78
CA MET A 184 11.07 24.95 15.85
C MET A 184 9.84 25.24 16.69
N ARG A 185 10.04 25.54 17.97
CA ARG A 185 8.96 26.07 18.81
C ARG A 185 8.56 27.44 18.30
N ASN A 186 7.25 27.67 18.16
CA ASN A 186 6.72 28.92 17.64
C ASN A 186 5.43 29.31 18.36
N GLY A 187 5.30 30.60 18.69
CA GLY A 187 4.15 31.14 19.39
C GLY A 187 4.09 30.75 20.88
N HIS A 188 2.87 30.59 21.40
CA HIS A 188 2.65 30.28 22.80
C HIS A 188 2.86 28.81 23.12
N GLY A 189 3.49 28.51 24.23
CA GLY A 189 3.64 27.17 24.77
C GLY A 189 3.91 27.17 26.27
N THR A 190 3.65 26.04 26.91
CA THR A 190 3.84 25.84 28.35
C THR A 190 4.89 24.77 28.58
N TYR A 191 5.83 25.06 29.46
CA TYR A 191 6.79 24.11 30.01
C TYR A 191 6.30 23.59 31.35
N TYR A 192 6.49 22.30 31.59
CA TYR A 192 6.28 21.61 32.85
C TYR A 192 7.62 21.00 33.26
N TYR A 193 7.97 21.17 34.56
CA TYR A 193 9.22 20.68 35.17
C TYR A 193 8.91 19.63 36.21
#